data_47a7d6214e77d0b79f3ee34e47c706c7
#
_entry.id   47a7d6214e77d0b79f3ee34e47c706c7
#
_cell.length_a   1.000
_cell.length_b   1.000
_cell.length_c   1.000
_cell.angle_alpha   90.00
_cell.angle_beta   90.00
_cell.angle_gamma   90.00
#
_symmetry.space_group_name_H-M   'P 1'
#
loop_
_entity.id
_entity.type
_entity.pdbx_description
1 polymer ?
#
loop_
_entity_poly.entity_id
_entity_poly.type
_entity_poly.pdbx_seq_one_letter_code
_entity_poly.pdbx_strand_id
1 'polypeptide(L)'
;PDYPLWTAAVSLSSGKAVHYLCDESSDWFPDLDDIRAKITPRTRGIVIINPNNPTGAVYSKELLQEIVEIARQHNLIIFADEIYDKILYDEAQHHSIAALAPDLLTVTFNGLSKTYRVAGFRQGWMVLNGPKKHAKGYIEGLEMLASMRLCANVPAQHAIQTALGGYQSISEFIIPGGRLYEQRNRAWELINDIPGVSCVKPKGALYMFPKIDAKRFNIHDDQKMVLDFLLQEKVLLVQGTAFNWPWPDHVRIVTLPREDDLEMAISRFGRFLSGYHQL
;
A
#
# COMPACT_ATOMS: atom_id res chain seq x y z
N PRO A 1 -3.88 1.86 -8.07
CA PRO A 1 -2.89 0.79 -7.86
C PRO A 1 -3.03 0.19 -6.47
N ASP A 2 -2.65 -1.08 -6.33
CA ASP A 2 -2.78 -1.82 -5.06
C ASP A 2 -1.68 -2.88 -4.91
N TYR A 3 -1.59 -3.47 -3.71
CA TYR A 3 -0.59 -4.49 -3.41
C TYR A 3 -1.01 -5.85 -3.99
N PRO A 4 -0.20 -6.44 -4.89
CA PRO A 4 -0.61 -7.59 -5.72
C PRO A 4 -0.91 -8.87 -4.95
N LEU A 5 -0.51 -8.98 -3.68
CA LEU A 5 -0.84 -10.13 -2.85
C LEU A 5 -2.36 -10.30 -2.68
N TRP A 6 -3.12 -9.20 -2.65
CA TRP A 6 -4.57 -9.23 -2.58
C TRP A 6 -5.18 -9.87 -3.84
N THR A 7 -4.70 -9.47 -5.03
CA THR A 7 -5.10 -10.11 -6.30
C THR A 7 -4.80 -11.60 -6.30
N ALA A 8 -3.60 -11.97 -5.84
CA ALA A 8 -3.19 -13.37 -5.75
C ALA A 8 -4.07 -14.16 -4.78
N ALA A 9 -4.36 -13.60 -3.59
CA ALA A 9 -5.21 -14.26 -2.60
C ALA A 9 -6.64 -14.48 -3.10
N VAL A 10 -7.22 -13.48 -3.76
CA VAL A 10 -8.55 -13.59 -4.39
C VAL A 10 -8.55 -14.66 -5.46
N SER A 11 -7.54 -14.69 -6.33
CA SER A 11 -7.43 -15.68 -7.42
C SER A 11 -7.24 -17.10 -6.89
N LEU A 12 -6.39 -17.29 -5.88
CA LEU A 12 -6.20 -18.59 -5.21
C LEU A 12 -7.47 -19.09 -4.52
N SER A 13 -8.36 -18.18 -4.12
CA SER A 13 -9.66 -18.51 -3.54
C SER A 13 -10.76 -18.67 -4.60
N SER A 14 -10.39 -18.81 -5.88
CA SER A 14 -11.31 -18.89 -7.02
C SER A 14 -12.22 -17.66 -7.20
N GLY A 15 -11.83 -16.54 -6.61
CA GLY A 15 -12.49 -15.26 -6.80
C GLY A 15 -11.98 -14.52 -8.04
N LYS A 16 -12.70 -13.47 -8.43
CA LYS A 16 -12.26 -12.52 -9.44
C LYS A 16 -11.94 -11.18 -8.78
N ALA A 17 -10.69 -10.79 -8.81
CA ALA A 17 -10.28 -9.45 -8.42
C ALA A 17 -10.72 -8.45 -9.52
N VAL A 18 -11.30 -7.33 -9.07
CA VAL A 18 -11.67 -6.20 -9.92
C VAL A 18 -11.09 -4.95 -9.27
N HIS A 19 -10.18 -4.29 -9.97
CA HIS A 19 -9.46 -3.14 -9.42
C HIS A 19 -10.21 -1.85 -9.71
N TYR A 20 -10.41 -1.03 -8.69
CA TYR A 20 -10.86 0.35 -8.86
C TYR A 20 -9.67 1.27 -9.07
N LEU A 21 -9.91 2.39 -9.74
CA LEU A 21 -8.90 3.40 -9.99
C LEU A 21 -8.67 4.26 -8.74
N CYS A 22 -7.44 4.70 -8.56
CA CYS A 22 -7.09 5.80 -7.68
C CYS A 22 -6.59 6.96 -8.54
N ASP A 23 -7.06 8.16 -8.26
CA ASP A 23 -6.76 9.34 -9.05
C ASP A 23 -5.49 10.02 -8.55
N GLU A 24 -4.43 10.03 -9.38
CA GLU A 24 -3.18 10.70 -9.08
C GLU A 24 -3.38 12.20 -8.82
N SER A 25 -4.27 12.85 -9.58
CA SER A 25 -4.55 14.27 -9.44
C SER A 25 -5.30 14.64 -8.15
N SER A 26 -5.85 13.65 -7.48
CA SER A 26 -6.56 13.75 -6.20
C SER A 26 -5.81 13.01 -5.08
N ASP A 27 -4.49 13.20 -5.00
CA ASP A 27 -3.64 12.59 -3.97
C ASP A 27 -3.74 11.05 -3.92
N TRP A 28 -3.99 10.39 -5.04
CA TRP A 28 -4.19 8.94 -5.16
C TRP A 28 -5.43 8.42 -4.42
N PHE A 29 -6.42 9.24 -4.22
CA PHE A 29 -7.67 8.79 -3.60
C PHE A 29 -8.44 7.87 -4.54
N PRO A 30 -9.10 6.83 -4.00
CA PRO A 30 -10.02 5.99 -4.74
C PRO A 30 -11.11 6.79 -5.45
N ASP A 31 -11.32 6.50 -6.72
CA ASP A 31 -12.44 7.02 -7.50
C ASP A 31 -13.74 6.29 -7.08
N LEU A 32 -14.60 7.00 -6.35
CA LEU A 32 -15.83 6.44 -5.81
C LEU A 32 -16.84 6.06 -6.90
N ASP A 33 -16.86 6.78 -8.01
CA ASP A 33 -17.76 6.47 -9.12
C ASP A 33 -17.30 5.24 -9.88
N ASP A 34 -15.99 5.07 -10.06
CA ASP A 34 -15.40 3.86 -10.60
C ASP A 34 -15.66 2.65 -9.69
N ILE A 35 -15.58 2.82 -8.34
CA ILE A 35 -15.96 1.77 -7.40
C ILE A 35 -17.42 1.38 -7.60
N ARG A 36 -18.35 2.34 -7.62
CA ARG A 36 -19.80 2.07 -7.81
C ARG A 36 -20.08 1.37 -9.13
N ALA A 37 -19.44 1.82 -10.20
CA ALA A 37 -19.64 1.24 -11.54
C ALA A 37 -19.17 -0.22 -11.65
N LYS A 38 -18.20 -0.64 -10.82
CA LYS A 38 -17.62 -1.99 -10.83
C LYS A 38 -18.32 -2.98 -9.91
N ILE A 39 -19.19 -2.52 -9.02
CA ILE A 39 -19.95 -3.40 -8.13
C ILE A 39 -21.03 -4.14 -8.91
N THR A 40 -21.16 -5.42 -8.65
CA THR A 40 -22.17 -6.30 -9.24
C THR A 40 -22.84 -7.13 -8.14
N PRO A 41 -23.97 -7.83 -8.41
CA PRO A 41 -24.58 -8.73 -7.44
C PRO A 41 -23.67 -9.88 -6.97
N ARG A 42 -22.55 -10.12 -7.67
CA ARG A 42 -21.53 -11.11 -7.29
C ARG A 42 -20.41 -10.55 -6.43
N THR A 43 -20.33 -9.24 -6.29
CA THR A 43 -19.33 -8.59 -5.42
C THR A 43 -19.59 -8.99 -3.97
N ARG A 44 -18.54 -9.40 -3.25
CA ARG A 44 -18.63 -9.87 -1.85
C ARG A 44 -17.88 -9.02 -0.87
N GLY A 45 -16.87 -8.30 -1.31
CA GLY A 45 -16.07 -7.46 -0.44
C GLY A 45 -15.33 -6.39 -1.20
N ILE A 46 -14.82 -5.42 -0.45
CA ILE A 46 -13.94 -4.38 -0.92
C ILE A 46 -12.65 -4.41 -0.09
N VAL A 47 -11.51 -4.24 -0.75
CA VAL A 47 -10.20 -4.17 -0.10
C VAL A 47 -9.73 -2.73 -0.06
N ILE A 48 -9.34 -2.27 1.10
CA ILE A 48 -8.76 -0.93 1.34
C ILE A 48 -7.37 -1.11 1.93
N ILE A 49 -6.37 -0.48 1.31
CA ILE A 49 -4.99 -0.45 1.81
C ILE A 49 -4.70 1.00 2.20
N ASN A 50 -4.62 1.27 3.51
CA ASN A 50 -4.48 2.63 4.03
C ASN A 50 -3.62 2.67 5.30
N PRO A 51 -2.46 3.36 5.29
CA PRO A 51 -1.80 4.03 4.15
C PRO A 51 -1.47 3.11 2.99
N ASN A 52 -1.52 3.64 1.76
CA ASN A 52 -1.49 2.84 0.56
C ASN A 52 -0.07 2.40 0.15
N ASN A 53 0.05 1.18 -0.32
CA ASN A 53 1.18 0.66 -1.07
C ASN A 53 0.67 0.37 -2.51
N PRO A 54 1.14 1.09 -3.54
CA PRO A 54 2.48 1.70 -3.65
C PRO A 54 2.54 3.23 -3.49
N THR A 55 1.43 3.95 -3.35
CA THR A 55 1.38 5.40 -3.55
C THR A 55 1.80 6.24 -2.34
N GLY A 56 1.70 5.66 -1.14
CA GLY A 56 1.88 6.41 0.10
C GLY A 56 0.72 7.34 0.47
N ALA A 57 -0.42 7.22 -0.22
CA ALA A 57 -1.64 7.95 0.11
C ALA A 57 -2.16 7.59 1.51
N VAL A 58 -2.73 8.57 2.19
CA VAL A 58 -3.46 8.39 3.45
C VAL A 58 -4.86 8.96 3.23
N TYR A 59 -5.86 8.09 3.29
CA TYR A 59 -7.23 8.45 2.97
C TYR A 59 -7.88 9.24 4.09
N SER A 60 -8.61 10.29 3.73
CA SER A 60 -9.33 11.13 4.69
C SER A 60 -10.48 10.35 5.33
N LYS A 61 -10.91 10.83 6.50
CA LYS A 61 -12.06 10.25 7.21
C LYS A 61 -13.32 10.29 6.36
N GLU A 62 -13.54 11.39 5.67
CA GLU A 62 -14.69 11.63 4.80
C GLU A 62 -14.72 10.62 3.66
N LEU A 63 -13.60 10.41 2.97
CA LEU A 63 -13.49 9.41 1.91
C LEU A 63 -13.76 8.00 2.42
N LEU A 64 -13.20 7.65 3.58
CA LEU A 64 -13.45 6.33 4.20
C LEU A 64 -14.92 6.16 4.57
N GLN A 65 -15.62 7.20 5.04
CA GLN A 65 -17.05 7.17 5.31
C GLN A 65 -17.88 6.94 4.05
N GLU A 66 -17.52 7.55 2.93
CA GLU A 66 -18.17 7.30 1.62
C GLU A 66 -17.97 5.84 1.17
N ILE A 67 -16.78 5.29 1.35
CA ILE A 67 -16.51 3.88 1.04
C ILE A 67 -17.33 2.96 1.95
N VAL A 68 -17.45 3.28 3.23
CA VAL A 68 -18.30 2.54 4.19
C VAL A 68 -19.76 2.59 3.74
N GLU A 69 -20.25 3.74 3.27
CA GLU A 69 -21.62 3.86 2.77
C GLU A 69 -21.85 2.99 1.53
N ILE A 70 -20.91 2.98 0.58
CA ILE A 70 -20.97 2.08 -0.58
C ILE A 70 -21.00 0.61 -0.13
N ALA A 71 -20.14 0.24 0.80
CA ALA A 71 -20.11 -1.12 1.34
C ALA A 71 -21.43 -1.50 2.02
N ARG A 72 -22.06 -0.55 2.74
CA ARG A 72 -23.34 -0.75 3.42
C ARG A 72 -24.47 -0.98 2.42
N GLN A 73 -24.57 -0.13 1.39
CA GLN A 73 -25.59 -0.23 0.35
C GLN A 73 -25.55 -1.56 -0.39
N HIS A 74 -24.36 -2.13 -0.55
CA HIS A 74 -24.17 -3.39 -1.29
C HIS A 74 -23.89 -4.60 -0.40
N ASN A 75 -23.99 -4.44 0.93
CA ASN A 75 -23.74 -5.50 1.92
C ASN A 75 -22.37 -6.19 1.70
N LEU A 76 -21.31 -5.40 1.54
CA LEU A 76 -19.96 -5.88 1.31
C LEU A 76 -19.19 -6.06 2.63
N ILE A 77 -18.31 -7.06 2.65
CA ILE A 77 -17.27 -7.17 3.69
C ILE A 77 -16.15 -6.18 3.37
N ILE A 78 -15.68 -5.46 4.36
CA ILE A 78 -14.51 -4.57 4.19
C ILE A 78 -13.27 -5.31 4.69
N PHE A 79 -12.28 -5.48 3.80
CA PHE A 79 -10.95 -5.97 4.14
C PHE A 79 -10.00 -4.78 4.20
N ALA A 80 -9.46 -4.49 5.38
CA ALA A 80 -8.61 -3.33 5.63
C ALA A 80 -7.16 -3.76 5.91
N ASP A 81 -6.24 -3.43 5.02
CA ASP A 81 -4.81 -3.57 5.24
C ASP A 81 -4.28 -2.26 5.84
N GLU A 82 -4.04 -2.29 7.15
CA GLU A 82 -3.61 -1.13 7.94
C GLU A 82 -2.17 -1.29 8.45
N ILE A 83 -1.33 -2.05 7.73
CA ILE A 83 0.04 -2.38 8.14
C ILE A 83 0.95 -1.15 8.32
N TYR A 84 0.58 -0.01 7.73
CA TYR A 84 1.32 1.26 7.81
C TYR A 84 0.65 2.31 8.70
N ASP A 85 -0.32 1.94 9.53
CA ASP A 85 -1.20 2.80 10.33
C ASP A 85 -0.48 3.91 11.13
N LYS A 86 0.76 3.67 11.55
CA LYS A 86 1.58 4.60 12.34
C LYS A 86 2.75 5.20 11.55
N ILE A 87 2.88 4.93 10.28
CA ILE A 87 3.88 5.54 9.42
C ILE A 87 3.20 6.63 8.62
N LEU A 88 3.10 7.79 9.25
CA LEU A 88 2.38 8.96 8.76
C LEU A 88 3.31 10.16 8.79
N TYR A 89 3.24 11.00 7.78
CA TYR A 89 4.07 12.19 7.65
C TYR A 89 3.23 13.44 7.69
N ASP A 90 3.87 14.53 8.07
CA ASP A 90 3.25 15.84 8.16
C ASP A 90 2.04 15.78 9.12
N GLU A 91 0.89 16.30 8.71
CA GLU A 91 -0.34 16.34 9.51
C GLU A 91 -1.31 15.19 9.18
N ALA A 92 -0.85 14.17 8.43
CA ALA A 92 -1.71 13.06 8.04
C ALA A 92 -2.19 12.26 9.25
N GLN A 93 -3.46 11.88 9.23
CA GLN A 93 -4.09 11.09 10.29
C GLN A 93 -4.66 9.80 9.72
N HIS A 94 -4.33 8.69 10.35
CA HIS A 94 -4.94 7.41 10.03
C HIS A 94 -6.24 7.21 10.80
N HIS A 95 -7.27 6.81 10.09
CA HIS A 95 -8.55 6.38 10.65
C HIS A 95 -8.78 4.92 10.30
N SER A 96 -8.86 4.04 11.30
CA SER A 96 -9.24 2.66 11.04
C SER A 96 -10.68 2.60 10.51
N ILE A 97 -10.85 1.98 9.34
CA ILE A 97 -12.18 1.90 8.72
C ILE A 97 -13.15 1.06 9.55
N ALA A 98 -12.64 0.11 10.33
CA ALA A 98 -13.46 -0.67 11.26
C ALA A 98 -14.16 0.19 12.33
N ALA A 99 -13.51 1.27 12.77
CA ALA A 99 -14.11 2.22 13.71
C ALA A 99 -15.22 3.07 13.07
N LEU A 100 -15.19 3.25 11.75
CA LEU A 100 -16.19 3.99 10.98
C LEU A 100 -17.38 3.12 10.52
N ALA A 101 -17.23 1.80 10.60
CA ALA A 101 -18.19 0.81 10.12
C ALA A 101 -18.58 -0.22 11.21
N PRO A 102 -19.11 0.20 12.39
CA PRO A 102 -19.42 -0.73 13.47
C PRO A 102 -20.58 -1.69 13.13
N ASP A 103 -21.37 -1.36 12.16
CA ASP A 103 -22.54 -2.10 11.66
C ASP A 103 -22.20 -3.06 10.49
N LEU A 104 -21.00 -3.02 9.95
CA LEU A 104 -20.55 -3.89 8.86
C LEU A 104 -19.50 -4.90 9.37
N LEU A 105 -19.45 -6.07 8.73
CA LEU A 105 -18.35 -6.99 8.96
C LEU A 105 -17.08 -6.41 8.32
N THR A 106 -16.09 -6.13 9.17
CA THR A 106 -14.77 -5.68 8.75
C THR A 106 -13.71 -6.67 9.18
N VAL A 107 -12.69 -6.84 8.36
CA VAL A 107 -11.52 -7.67 8.61
C VAL A 107 -10.29 -6.79 8.49
N THR A 108 -9.71 -6.42 9.61
CA THR A 108 -8.52 -5.54 9.65
C THR A 108 -7.25 -6.34 9.84
N PHE A 109 -6.26 -6.08 9.00
CA PHE A 109 -4.95 -6.74 9.03
C PHE A 109 -3.87 -5.74 9.47
N ASN A 110 -3.02 -6.17 10.38
CA ASN A 110 -1.85 -5.42 10.82
C ASN A 110 -0.75 -6.38 11.29
N GLY A 111 0.41 -5.89 11.67
CA GLY A 111 1.51 -6.75 12.09
C GLY A 111 2.77 -6.02 12.52
N LEU A 112 3.77 -6.79 12.87
CA LEU A 112 5.05 -6.28 13.39
C LEU A 112 6.03 -5.83 12.29
N SER A 113 5.75 -6.15 11.03
CA SER A 113 6.73 -6.03 9.93
C SER A 113 7.14 -4.60 9.61
N LYS A 114 6.23 -3.62 9.72
CA LYS A 114 6.44 -2.25 9.21
C LYS A 114 6.62 -1.26 10.34
N THR A 115 5.57 -0.90 11.02
CA THR A 115 5.58 0.04 12.14
C THR A 115 6.63 -0.33 13.19
N TYR A 116 6.76 -1.61 13.50
CA TYR A 116 7.71 -2.11 14.52
C TYR A 116 9.07 -2.56 13.95
N ARG A 117 9.26 -2.50 12.62
CA ARG A 117 10.53 -2.76 11.90
C ARG A 117 11.13 -4.14 12.12
N VAL A 118 10.33 -5.11 12.51
CA VAL A 118 10.74 -6.49 12.74
C VAL A 118 10.10 -7.44 11.71
N ALA A 119 10.25 -7.11 10.43
CA ALA A 119 9.71 -7.89 9.33
C ALA A 119 10.15 -9.36 9.37
N GLY A 120 11.34 -9.65 9.89
CA GLY A 120 11.88 -11.00 10.06
C GLY A 120 11.15 -11.83 11.12
N PHE A 121 10.39 -11.24 12.03
CA PHE A 121 9.60 -11.97 13.02
C PHE A 121 8.42 -12.72 12.39
N ARG A 122 8.01 -12.37 11.17
CA ARG A 122 6.92 -13.01 10.44
C ARG A 122 5.64 -13.11 11.26
N GLN A 123 5.28 -12.03 11.96
CA GLN A 123 4.12 -11.99 12.85
C GLN A 123 3.17 -10.84 12.47
N GLY A 124 1.89 -11.19 12.41
CA GLY A 124 0.79 -10.26 12.20
C GLY A 124 -0.48 -10.78 12.87
N TRP A 125 -1.51 -9.99 12.81
CA TRP A 125 -2.83 -10.31 13.36
C TRP A 125 -3.93 -9.82 12.44
N MET A 126 -5.09 -10.43 12.62
CA MET A 126 -6.33 -10.10 11.95
C MET A 126 -7.40 -9.87 13.03
N VAL A 127 -8.17 -8.79 12.87
CA VAL A 127 -9.27 -8.46 13.77
C VAL A 127 -10.58 -8.44 13.00
N LEU A 128 -11.56 -9.21 13.48
CA LEU A 128 -12.93 -9.17 12.96
C LEU A 128 -13.77 -8.23 13.81
N ASN A 129 -14.36 -7.23 13.20
CA ASN A 129 -15.25 -6.28 13.84
C ASN A 129 -16.64 -6.28 13.21
N GLY A 130 -17.65 -5.74 13.90
CA GLY A 130 -19.02 -5.66 13.44
C GLY A 130 -19.88 -6.91 13.75
N PRO A 131 -21.09 -7.00 13.17
CA PRO A 131 -22.05 -8.06 13.48
C PRO A 131 -21.59 -9.43 12.96
N LYS A 132 -21.34 -10.37 13.87
CA LYS A 132 -20.83 -11.72 13.55
C LYS A 132 -21.92 -12.76 13.30
N LYS A 133 -23.18 -12.44 13.63
CA LYS A 133 -24.29 -13.42 13.56
C LYS A 133 -24.50 -14.04 12.19
N HIS A 134 -24.25 -13.28 11.13
CA HIS A 134 -24.39 -13.74 9.74
C HIS A 134 -23.08 -14.27 9.14
N ALA A 135 -21.97 -14.20 9.88
CA ALA A 135 -20.64 -14.60 9.46
C ALA A 135 -20.10 -15.86 10.18
N LYS A 136 -20.98 -16.62 10.87
CA LYS A 136 -20.55 -17.79 11.65
C LYS A 136 -19.72 -18.78 10.83
N GLY A 137 -20.22 -19.20 9.66
CA GLY A 137 -19.49 -20.15 8.81
C GLY A 137 -18.16 -19.60 8.29
N TYR A 138 -18.07 -18.29 8.06
CA TYR A 138 -16.81 -17.64 7.70
C TYR A 138 -15.82 -17.67 8.87
N ILE A 139 -16.28 -17.38 10.07
CA ILE A 139 -15.46 -17.41 11.30
C ILE A 139 -14.99 -18.84 11.61
N GLU A 140 -15.90 -19.81 11.55
CA GLU A 140 -15.57 -21.23 11.70
C GLU A 140 -14.53 -21.72 10.68
N GLY A 141 -14.66 -21.26 9.43
CA GLY A 141 -13.65 -21.52 8.39
C GLY A 141 -12.28 -20.94 8.72
N LEU A 142 -12.21 -19.73 9.25
CA LEU A 142 -10.96 -19.11 9.69
C LEU A 142 -10.34 -19.87 10.88
N GLU A 143 -11.15 -20.26 11.86
CA GLU A 143 -10.71 -21.05 13.01
C GLU A 143 -10.20 -22.44 12.58
N MET A 144 -10.87 -23.07 11.61
CA MET A 144 -10.42 -24.32 11.03
C MET A 144 -9.07 -24.17 10.33
N LEU A 145 -8.90 -23.16 9.51
CA LEU A 145 -7.62 -22.88 8.83
C LEU A 145 -6.50 -22.58 9.84
N ALA A 146 -6.81 -21.83 10.91
CA ALA A 146 -5.86 -21.58 11.98
C ALA A 146 -5.47 -22.88 12.70
N SER A 147 -6.45 -23.76 12.97
CA SER A 147 -6.22 -25.08 13.60
C SER A 147 -5.38 -25.99 12.72
N MET A 148 -5.61 -25.98 11.40
CA MET A 148 -4.80 -26.75 10.44
C MET A 148 -3.35 -26.26 10.37
N ARG A 149 -3.15 -24.95 10.52
CA ARG A 149 -1.82 -24.33 10.56
C ARG A 149 -1.09 -24.66 11.86
N LEU A 150 -1.80 -24.97 12.95
CA LEU A 150 -1.31 -25.14 14.32
C LEU A 150 -0.70 -23.84 14.89
N CYS A 151 0.48 -23.95 15.51
CA CYS A 151 1.13 -22.81 16.14
C CYS A 151 1.75 -21.86 15.12
N ALA A 152 1.42 -20.58 15.20
CA ALA A 152 2.21 -19.53 14.57
C ALA A 152 3.56 -19.41 15.31
N ASN A 153 4.42 -18.46 14.86
CA ASN A 153 5.72 -18.22 15.50
C ASN A 153 5.53 -17.74 16.96
N VAL A 154 5.57 -18.66 17.90
CA VAL A 154 5.26 -18.40 19.32
C VAL A 154 6.19 -17.34 19.94
N PRO A 155 7.54 -17.36 19.76
CA PRO A 155 8.38 -16.27 20.26
C PRO A 155 7.95 -14.89 19.76
N ALA A 156 7.59 -14.77 18.49
CA ALA A 156 7.15 -13.50 17.93
C ALA A 156 5.76 -13.06 18.40
N GLN A 157 4.88 -14.00 18.77
CA GLN A 157 3.60 -13.67 19.38
C GLN A 157 3.77 -12.96 20.73
N HIS A 158 4.73 -13.38 21.54
CA HIS A 158 5.04 -12.71 22.82
C HIS A 158 5.54 -11.28 22.64
N ALA A 159 6.14 -10.96 21.48
CA ALA A 159 6.55 -9.60 21.18
C ALA A 159 5.38 -8.65 20.88
N ILE A 160 4.20 -9.17 20.48
CA ILE A 160 3.05 -8.33 20.09
C ILE A 160 2.60 -7.43 21.26
N GLN A 161 2.47 -7.99 22.45
CA GLN A 161 2.01 -7.23 23.62
C GLN A 161 2.99 -6.07 23.93
N THR A 162 4.27 -6.34 23.92
CA THR A 162 5.31 -5.32 24.12
C THR A 162 5.30 -4.28 22.99
N ALA A 163 5.13 -4.70 21.75
CA ALA A 163 5.06 -3.79 20.61
C ALA A 163 3.84 -2.86 20.69
N LEU A 164 2.67 -3.39 21.04
CA LEU A 164 1.43 -2.61 21.13
C LEU A 164 1.39 -1.69 22.36
N GLY A 165 1.84 -2.18 23.51
CA GLY A 165 1.75 -1.46 24.79
C GLY A 165 3.02 -0.70 25.17
N GLY A 166 4.13 -0.91 24.47
CA GLY A 166 5.40 -0.29 24.73
C GLY A 166 5.59 1.07 24.06
N TYR A 167 6.79 1.61 24.21
CA TYR A 167 7.18 2.86 23.59
C TYR A 167 7.13 2.78 22.05
N GLN A 168 6.46 3.73 21.43
CA GLN A 168 6.25 3.76 19.97
C GLN A 168 7.38 4.53 19.28
N SER A 169 8.56 3.95 19.22
CA SER A 169 9.76 4.60 18.65
C SER A 169 9.61 5.00 17.18
N ILE A 170 8.63 4.49 16.46
CA ILE A 170 8.36 4.91 15.07
C ILE A 170 8.05 6.41 14.99
N SER A 171 7.45 6.98 16.03
CA SER A 171 7.11 8.41 16.07
C SER A 171 8.31 9.33 15.95
N GLU A 172 9.51 8.89 16.36
CA GLU A 172 10.74 9.66 16.21
C GLU A 172 11.27 9.71 14.77
N PHE A 173 10.87 8.75 13.94
CA PHE A 173 11.37 8.62 12.56
C PHE A 173 10.52 9.37 11.53
N ILE A 174 9.29 9.72 11.87
CA ILE A 174 8.30 10.28 10.95
C ILE A 174 8.06 11.78 11.13
N ILE A 175 8.77 12.42 12.05
CA ILE A 175 8.72 13.86 12.31
C ILE A 175 9.95 14.57 11.71
N PRO A 176 9.93 15.91 11.55
CA PRO A 176 11.09 16.67 11.10
C PRO A 176 12.36 16.32 11.88
N GLY A 177 13.45 16.06 11.17
CA GLY A 177 14.70 15.54 11.72
C GLY A 177 14.72 14.01 11.91
N GLY A 178 13.60 13.34 11.78
CA GLY A 178 13.51 11.88 11.83
C GLY A 178 13.91 11.24 10.51
N ARG A 179 14.59 10.10 10.59
CA ARG A 179 15.20 9.43 9.44
C ARG A 179 14.22 9.18 8.28
N LEU A 180 13.02 8.65 8.54
CA LEU A 180 12.07 8.35 7.47
C LEU A 180 11.47 9.62 6.85
N TYR A 181 11.30 10.66 7.67
CA TYR A 181 10.81 11.95 7.24
C TYR A 181 11.79 12.59 6.25
N GLU A 182 13.09 12.64 6.62
CA GLU A 182 14.12 13.26 5.78
C GLU A 182 14.34 12.46 4.49
N GLN A 183 14.44 11.15 4.58
CA GLN A 183 14.57 10.26 3.41
C GLN A 183 13.41 10.43 2.42
N ARG A 184 12.16 10.51 2.92
CA ARG A 184 10.99 10.74 2.07
C ARG A 184 11.05 12.11 1.39
N ASN A 185 11.35 13.16 2.14
CA ASN A 185 11.42 14.50 1.61
C ASN A 185 12.52 14.64 0.55
N ARG A 186 13.72 14.18 0.89
CA ARG A 186 14.87 14.28 -0.02
C ARG A 186 14.64 13.49 -1.31
N ALA A 187 14.13 12.27 -1.19
CA ALA A 187 13.82 11.47 -2.37
C ALA A 187 12.72 12.12 -3.23
N TRP A 188 11.69 12.71 -2.61
CA TRP A 188 10.62 13.39 -3.34
C TRP A 188 11.12 14.62 -4.10
N GLU A 189 11.98 15.43 -3.52
CA GLU A 189 12.62 16.56 -4.19
C GLU A 189 13.40 16.10 -5.41
N LEU A 190 14.33 15.15 -5.21
CA LEU A 190 15.20 14.65 -6.27
C LEU A 190 14.42 14.00 -7.44
N ILE A 191 13.35 13.29 -7.16
CA ILE A 191 12.52 12.66 -8.20
C ILE A 191 11.81 13.73 -9.03
N ASN A 192 11.29 14.79 -8.42
CA ASN A 192 10.60 15.85 -9.14
C ASN A 192 11.57 16.78 -9.90
N ASP A 193 12.86 16.75 -9.60
CA ASP A 193 13.90 17.46 -10.37
C ASP A 193 14.27 16.74 -11.70
N ILE A 194 13.83 15.48 -11.89
CA ILE A 194 14.10 14.74 -13.13
C ILE A 194 13.14 15.20 -14.22
N PRO A 195 13.65 15.73 -15.36
CA PRO A 195 12.80 16.18 -16.47
C PRO A 195 11.95 15.03 -17.06
N GLY A 196 10.64 15.16 -16.99
CA GLY A 196 9.69 14.13 -17.46
C GLY A 196 9.29 13.11 -16.39
N VAL A 197 9.62 13.40 -15.14
CA VAL A 197 9.13 12.60 -13.98
C VAL A 197 8.39 13.53 -13.02
N SER A 198 7.32 13.05 -12.43
CA SER A 198 6.58 13.74 -11.36
C SER A 198 6.14 12.75 -10.30
N CYS A 199 5.98 13.20 -9.07
CA CYS A 199 5.55 12.36 -7.98
C CYS A 199 4.70 13.13 -6.99
N VAL A 200 3.51 12.63 -6.69
CA VAL A 200 2.71 13.10 -5.57
C VAL A 200 3.45 12.80 -4.26
N LYS A 201 3.51 13.76 -3.35
CA LYS A 201 4.23 13.62 -2.08
C LYS A 201 3.54 12.60 -1.19
N PRO A 202 4.20 11.49 -0.82
CA PRO A 202 3.59 10.50 0.07
C PRO A 202 3.25 11.07 1.44
N LYS A 203 2.06 10.76 1.93
CA LYS A 203 1.57 11.15 3.26
C LYS A 203 1.75 10.04 4.30
N GLY A 204 2.06 8.83 3.86
CA GLY A 204 2.30 7.69 4.73
C GLY A 204 3.10 6.58 4.06
N ALA A 205 3.20 5.44 4.74
CA ALA A 205 3.95 4.26 4.31
C ALA A 205 5.45 4.54 4.06
N LEU A 206 6.07 3.78 3.15
CA LEU A 206 7.52 3.79 2.90
C LEU A 206 7.83 3.87 1.40
N TYR A 207 6.90 4.37 0.60
CA TYR A 207 6.94 4.28 -0.85
C TYR A 207 6.61 5.61 -1.52
N MET A 208 7.16 5.76 -2.72
CA MET A 208 6.74 6.75 -3.72
C MET A 208 6.35 6.03 -5.00
N PHE A 209 5.43 6.62 -5.74
CA PHE A 209 4.92 6.08 -6.99
C PHE A 209 5.00 7.13 -8.09
N PRO A 210 6.25 7.49 -8.51
CA PRO A 210 6.45 8.51 -9.52
C PRO A 210 5.94 8.09 -10.88
N LYS A 211 5.35 9.06 -11.58
CA LYS A 211 4.95 9.02 -12.97
C LYS A 211 6.12 9.39 -13.86
N ILE A 212 6.25 8.66 -14.96
CA ILE A 212 7.24 8.89 -16.00
C ILE A 212 6.49 9.30 -17.27
N ASP A 213 6.94 10.33 -17.97
CA ASP A 213 6.40 10.69 -19.29
C ASP A 213 6.74 9.59 -20.29
N ALA A 214 5.85 8.60 -20.37
CA ALA A 214 6.01 7.43 -21.24
C ALA A 214 6.14 7.81 -22.72
N LYS A 215 5.55 8.93 -23.16
CA LYS A 215 5.68 9.40 -24.54
C LYS A 215 7.07 9.98 -24.82
N ARG A 216 7.59 10.77 -23.87
CA ARG A 216 8.93 11.37 -23.97
C ARG A 216 10.02 10.32 -24.11
N PHE A 217 9.91 9.23 -23.35
CA PHE A 217 10.91 8.15 -23.29
C PHE A 217 10.55 6.92 -24.14
N ASN A 218 9.45 7.01 -24.91
CA ASN A 218 8.92 5.91 -25.72
C ASN A 218 8.70 4.61 -24.91
N ILE A 219 8.21 4.73 -23.66
CA ILE A 219 7.96 3.58 -22.78
C ILE A 219 6.59 2.98 -23.13
N HIS A 220 6.56 1.71 -23.46
CA HIS A 220 5.35 0.92 -23.70
C HIS A 220 5.33 -0.40 -22.90
N ASP A 221 6.45 -0.73 -22.25
CA ASP A 221 6.62 -1.86 -21.34
C ASP A 221 7.48 -1.41 -20.15
N ASP A 222 6.85 -1.14 -19.01
CA ASP A 222 7.53 -0.68 -17.79
C ASP A 222 8.38 -1.77 -17.14
N GLN A 223 8.02 -3.06 -17.34
CA GLN A 223 8.82 -4.17 -16.85
C GLN A 223 10.17 -4.24 -17.61
N LYS A 224 10.13 -4.08 -18.92
CA LYS A 224 11.36 -4.00 -19.72
C LYS A 224 12.21 -2.80 -19.30
N MET A 225 11.60 -1.63 -19.14
CA MET A 225 12.32 -0.41 -18.71
C MET A 225 13.01 -0.62 -17.36
N VAL A 226 12.33 -1.20 -16.36
CA VAL A 226 12.93 -1.49 -15.05
C VAL A 226 14.05 -2.52 -15.16
N LEU A 227 13.91 -3.53 -16.01
CA LEU A 227 14.97 -4.51 -16.27
C LEU A 227 16.20 -3.86 -16.92
N ASP A 228 16.00 -3.04 -17.95
CA ASP A 228 17.07 -2.31 -18.62
C ASP A 228 17.84 -1.41 -17.62
N PHE A 229 17.10 -0.69 -16.78
CA PHE A 229 17.66 0.13 -15.70
C PHE A 229 18.48 -0.71 -14.71
N LEU A 230 17.94 -1.83 -14.26
CA LEU A 230 18.67 -2.76 -13.37
C LEU A 230 19.96 -3.27 -14.01
N LEU A 231 19.91 -3.68 -15.26
CA LEU A 231 21.08 -4.21 -15.97
C LEU A 231 22.17 -3.15 -16.18
N GLN A 232 21.76 -1.91 -16.46
CA GLN A 232 22.70 -0.81 -16.74
C GLN A 232 23.24 -0.18 -15.46
N GLU A 233 22.35 0.20 -14.53
CA GLU A 233 22.70 1.02 -13.38
C GLU A 233 22.83 0.24 -12.06
N LYS A 234 22.47 -1.04 -12.04
CA LYS A 234 22.52 -1.92 -10.85
C LYS A 234 21.64 -1.41 -9.69
N VAL A 235 20.52 -0.75 -10.03
CA VAL A 235 19.51 -0.28 -9.10
C VAL A 235 18.18 -0.94 -9.44
N LEU A 236 17.52 -1.52 -8.44
CA LEU A 236 16.25 -2.21 -8.61
C LEU A 236 15.08 -1.27 -8.26
N LEU A 237 14.20 -1.09 -9.21
CA LEU A 237 12.85 -0.52 -9.02
C LEU A 237 11.79 -1.59 -9.23
N VAL A 238 10.54 -1.26 -8.99
CA VAL A 238 9.42 -2.13 -9.32
C VAL A 238 8.48 -1.38 -10.26
N GLN A 239 8.15 -1.99 -11.38
CA GLN A 239 7.24 -1.43 -12.37
C GLN A 239 5.83 -1.18 -11.81
N GLY A 240 5.15 -0.15 -12.31
CA GLY A 240 3.81 0.22 -11.87
C GLY A 240 2.76 -0.83 -12.18
N THR A 241 2.88 -1.50 -13.33
CA THR A 241 1.96 -2.58 -13.73
C THR A 241 1.96 -3.77 -12.77
N ALA A 242 3.05 -3.99 -12.01
CA ALA A 242 3.07 -4.99 -10.93
C ALA A 242 2.14 -4.66 -9.73
N PHE A 243 1.65 -3.42 -9.65
CA PHE A 243 0.69 -2.97 -8.65
C PHE A 243 -0.72 -2.81 -9.22
N ASN A 244 -1.04 -3.60 -10.24
CA ASN A 244 -2.33 -3.55 -10.95
C ASN A 244 -2.66 -2.16 -11.54
N TRP A 245 -1.62 -1.33 -11.75
CA TRP A 245 -1.74 -0.08 -12.48
C TRP A 245 -1.87 -0.36 -13.97
N PRO A 246 -2.84 0.24 -14.68
CA PRO A 246 -3.14 -0.19 -16.05
C PRO A 246 -2.18 0.37 -17.11
N TRP A 247 -1.32 1.34 -16.76
CA TRP A 247 -0.45 2.02 -17.74
C TRP A 247 1.03 1.82 -17.40
N PRO A 248 1.93 1.72 -18.41
CA PRO A 248 3.36 1.52 -18.20
C PRO A 248 4.11 2.83 -17.93
N ASP A 249 3.54 3.70 -17.10
CA ASP A 249 4.02 5.05 -16.87
C ASP A 249 4.38 5.36 -15.40
N HIS A 250 4.43 4.35 -14.55
CA HIS A 250 4.80 4.51 -13.15
C HIS A 250 5.83 3.47 -12.70
N VAL A 251 6.56 3.81 -11.65
CA VAL A 251 7.42 2.88 -10.91
C VAL A 251 7.25 3.10 -9.41
N ARG A 252 7.50 2.05 -8.61
CA ARG A 252 7.56 2.21 -7.16
C ARG A 252 8.99 2.32 -6.67
N ILE A 253 9.25 3.33 -5.87
CA ILE A 253 10.49 3.56 -5.13
C ILE A 253 10.24 3.33 -3.64
N VAL A 254 11.21 2.67 -2.97
CA VAL A 254 11.21 2.47 -1.51
C VAL A 254 12.12 3.53 -0.89
N THR A 255 11.62 4.28 0.08
CA THR A 255 12.36 5.39 0.72
C THR A 255 13.15 4.96 1.97
N LEU A 256 13.46 3.67 2.12
CA LEU A 256 14.18 3.13 3.28
C LEU A 256 15.72 3.23 3.21
N PRO A 257 16.38 3.26 2.05
CA PRO A 257 17.82 3.45 2.00
C PRO A 257 18.24 4.78 2.64
N ARG A 258 19.52 4.90 3.02
CA ARG A 258 20.09 6.15 3.52
C ARG A 258 19.99 7.24 2.47
N GLU A 259 20.03 8.49 2.88
CA GLU A 259 19.90 9.62 1.96
C GLU A 259 20.94 9.57 0.83
N ASP A 260 22.21 9.30 1.16
CA ASP A 260 23.29 9.18 0.17
C ASP A 260 23.01 8.10 -0.87
N ASP A 261 22.45 6.94 -0.44
CA ASP A 261 22.08 5.84 -1.34
C ASP A 261 20.87 6.21 -2.21
N LEU A 262 19.91 6.93 -1.65
CA LEU A 262 18.75 7.44 -2.39
C LEU A 262 19.18 8.48 -3.44
N GLU A 263 20.03 9.44 -3.07
CA GLU A 263 20.57 10.43 -3.99
C GLU A 263 21.33 9.77 -5.17
N MET A 264 22.19 8.81 -4.85
CA MET A 264 22.91 8.06 -5.87
C MET A 264 21.94 7.31 -6.79
N ALA A 265 20.97 6.59 -6.23
CA ALA A 265 20.03 5.77 -7.01
C ALA A 265 19.13 6.64 -7.89
N ILE A 266 18.60 7.74 -7.37
CA ILE A 266 17.74 8.67 -8.10
C ILE A 266 18.53 9.42 -9.17
N SER A 267 19.77 9.85 -8.89
CA SER A 267 20.65 10.45 -9.90
C SER A 267 20.95 9.49 -11.06
N ARG A 268 21.17 8.18 -10.76
CA ARG A 268 21.32 7.16 -11.79
C ARG A 268 20.05 7.00 -12.62
N PHE A 269 18.89 7.04 -11.98
CA PHE A 269 17.61 6.94 -12.67
C PHE A 269 17.40 8.14 -13.62
N GLY A 270 17.69 9.36 -13.18
CA GLY A 270 17.64 10.55 -14.04
C GLY A 270 18.58 10.48 -15.25
N ARG A 271 19.84 10.03 -15.04
CA ARG A 271 20.79 9.83 -16.15
C ARG A 271 20.33 8.75 -17.11
N PHE A 272 19.85 7.62 -16.59
CA PHE A 272 19.30 6.55 -17.42
C PHE A 272 18.16 7.06 -18.31
N LEU A 273 17.17 7.74 -17.73
CA LEU A 273 16.04 8.28 -18.49
C LEU A 273 16.47 9.30 -19.53
N SER A 274 17.49 10.12 -19.27
CA SER A 274 17.96 11.14 -20.21
C SER A 274 18.46 10.60 -21.53
N GLY A 275 18.95 9.35 -21.56
CA GLY A 275 19.41 8.63 -22.74
C GLY A 275 18.53 7.46 -23.17
N TYR A 276 17.42 7.22 -22.47
CA TYR A 276 16.60 6.04 -22.71
C TYR A 276 15.47 6.31 -23.72
N HIS A 277 15.42 5.44 -24.71
CA HIS A 277 14.26 5.25 -25.58
C HIS A 277 14.04 3.77 -25.74
N GLN A 278 12.86 3.30 -25.33
CA GLN A 278 12.53 1.90 -25.47
C GLN A 278 12.37 1.51 -26.93
N LEU A 279 13.09 0.44 -27.36
CA LEU A 279 13.06 -0.11 -28.71
C LEU A 279 11.93 -1.12 -28.87
#